data_5b987ba33dbdb68c2ec463dcc3662b70
#
_entry.id   5b987ba33dbdb68c2ec463dcc3662b70
#
_cell.length_a   1.000
_cell.length_b   1.000
_cell.length_c   1.000
_cell.angle_alpha   90.00
_cell.angle_beta   90.00
_cell.angle_gamma   90.00
#
_symmetry.space_group_name_H-M   'P 1'
#
loop_
_entity.id
_entity.type
_entity.pdbx_description
1 polymer ?
#
loop_
_entity_poly.entity_id
_entity_poly.type
_entity_poly.pdbx_seq_one_letter_code
_entity_poly.pdbx_strand_id
1 'polypeptide(L)'
;MNEEEKKVNDIPEETKETEEIDEVDEDEDGTSKEDMKLTRRGKKYKQQISLLEAEAEKQKDEVEAWKNKYYQAYADLDNTRKSLQKEHETILKYRSQGFVEKLLPALDSFQMAFAVEPKEENVRNYVQGFKMIYSQFEQAMKDENITFINPEIGEEFDSSRMHAIQTVDGDEDGKVANVYVRGYKLKDRLIRPAMVIVTKKPEEKQAEKIEEVKEVKEVKEDKEVESK
;
A
#
# COMPACT_ATOMS: atom_id res chain seq x y z
N MET A 1 6.83 -17.68 -35.14
CA MET A 1 7.60 -17.72 -36.42
C MET A 1 6.61 -18.07 -37.51
N ASN A 2 6.58 -17.27 -38.55
CA ASN A 2 5.76 -17.31 -39.76
C ASN A 2 4.40 -16.66 -39.65
N GLU A 3 4.32 -15.40 -40.15
CA GLU A 3 3.31 -14.92 -41.09
C GLU A 3 3.37 -13.41 -41.38
N GLU A 4 4.39 -12.69 -40.89
CA GLU A 4 4.52 -11.23 -41.10
C GLU A 4 5.67 -10.78 -42.02
N GLU A 5 6.33 -11.67 -42.74
CA GLU A 5 7.43 -11.31 -43.65
C GLU A 5 7.04 -11.30 -45.15
N LYS A 6 5.78 -11.06 -45.50
CA LYS A 6 5.34 -11.08 -46.89
C LYS A 6 4.52 -9.88 -47.34
N LYS A 7 4.89 -8.67 -46.95
CA LYS A 7 4.30 -7.43 -47.52
C LYS A 7 5.29 -6.28 -47.70
N VAL A 8 6.43 -6.56 -48.26
CA VAL A 8 7.38 -5.50 -48.70
C VAL A 8 7.88 -5.85 -50.09
N ASN A 9 7.00 -5.91 -51.06
CA ASN A 9 7.39 -5.86 -52.51
C ASN A 9 6.12 -5.73 -53.35
N ASP A 10 5.44 -4.60 -53.24
CA ASP A 10 4.55 -4.13 -54.29
C ASP A 10 4.86 -2.67 -54.56
N ILE A 11 5.88 -2.45 -55.38
CA ILE A 11 6.10 -1.19 -56.10
C ILE A 11 5.23 -1.29 -57.32
N PRO A 12 4.24 -0.40 -57.54
CA PRO A 12 3.52 -0.40 -58.80
C PRO A 12 4.43 0.00 -59.97
N GLU A 13 4.65 -0.96 -60.84
CA GLU A 13 5.15 -0.66 -62.19
C GLU A 13 4.08 0.06 -63.00
N GLU A 14 4.02 1.37 -62.92
CA GLU A 14 3.29 2.21 -63.83
C GLU A 14 4.13 3.43 -64.19
N THR A 15 5.02 3.31 -65.14
CA THR A 15 5.40 4.42 -66.05
C THR A 15 6.14 3.84 -67.27
N LYS A 16 5.36 3.17 -68.12
CA LYS A 16 5.71 3.11 -69.56
C LYS A 16 4.74 4.01 -70.28
N GLU A 17 4.93 5.31 -70.22
CA GLU A 17 4.40 6.24 -71.20
C GLU A 17 5.45 6.42 -72.28
N THR A 18 5.07 5.90 -73.47
CA THR A 18 5.76 6.01 -74.75
C THR A 18 6.05 7.46 -75.08
N GLU A 19 7.29 7.71 -75.48
CA GLU A 19 7.74 8.97 -76.06
C GLU A 19 7.11 9.11 -77.45
N GLU A 20 6.05 9.91 -77.58
CA GLU A 20 5.66 10.52 -78.84
C GLU A 20 6.50 11.78 -79.05
N ILE A 21 7.32 11.74 -80.09
CA ILE A 21 8.14 12.86 -80.58
C ILE A 21 7.19 13.78 -81.37
N ASP A 22 6.65 14.81 -80.69
CA ASP A 22 5.91 15.89 -81.36
C ASP A 22 6.88 16.95 -81.88
N GLU A 23 6.72 17.31 -83.16
CA GLU A 23 7.46 18.33 -83.91
C GLU A 23 7.48 19.69 -83.16
N VAL A 24 8.64 20.33 -83.23
CA VAL A 24 8.93 21.61 -82.61
C VAL A 24 8.34 22.75 -83.44
N ASP A 25 7.22 23.32 -82.97
CA ASP A 25 6.75 24.62 -83.43
C ASP A 25 7.35 25.72 -82.56
N GLU A 26 8.10 26.64 -83.12
CA GLU A 26 8.62 27.85 -82.48
C GLU A 26 7.51 28.89 -82.41
N ASP A 27 7.07 29.19 -81.16
CA ASP A 27 6.22 30.39 -80.91
C ASP A 27 7.11 31.60 -80.70
N GLU A 28 6.67 32.79 -81.17
CA GLU A 28 7.37 34.07 -81.29
C GLU A 28 7.92 34.70 -80.00
N ASP A 29 7.93 34.00 -78.85
CA ASP A 29 8.39 34.53 -77.56
C ASP A 29 9.69 33.85 -77.00
N GLY A 30 10.53 33.31 -77.90
CA GLY A 30 11.92 32.96 -77.60
C GLY A 30 12.16 31.91 -76.50
N THR A 31 11.14 31.31 -75.90
CA THR A 31 11.27 30.22 -74.97
C THR A 31 10.81 28.92 -75.56
N SER A 32 11.78 28.01 -75.80
CA SER A 32 11.52 26.70 -76.38
C SER A 32 10.45 25.92 -75.55
N LYS A 33 9.53 25.23 -76.27
CA LYS A 33 8.55 24.34 -75.61
C LYS A 33 9.20 23.32 -74.67
N GLU A 34 10.45 23.00 -74.93
CA GLU A 34 11.26 22.13 -74.06
C GLU A 34 11.63 22.80 -72.73
N ASP A 35 11.95 24.08 -72.72
CA ASP A 35 12.27 24.83 -71.49
C ASP A 35 11.03 25.00 -70.62
N MET A 36 9.86 25.18 -71.22
CA MET A 36 8.58 25.20 -70.49
C MET A 36 8.22 23.83 -69.94
N LYS A 37 8.46 22.72 -70.69
CA LYS A 37 8.25 21.34 -70.23
C LYS A 37 9.22 21.00 -69.09
N LEU A 38 10.49 21.40 -69.16
CA LEU A 38 11.52 21.26 -68.12
C LEU A 38 11.15 22.02 -66.86
N THR A 39 10.69 23.24 -66.95
CA THR A 39 10.24 24.04 -65.82
C THR A 39 8.98 23.49 -65.15
N ARG A 40 8.02 22.95 -65.93
CA ARG A 40 6.83 22.28 -65.40
C ARG A 40 7.17 20.97 -64.68
N ARG A 41 8.06 20.15 -65.23
CA ARG A 41 8.62 18.94 -64.56
C ARG A 41 9.36 19.31 -63.27
N GLY A 42 10.20 20.32 -63.28
CA GLY A 42 10.91 20.82 -62.12
C GLY A 42 9.95 21.29 -60.99
N LYS A 43 8.84 21.96 -61.34
CA LYS A 43 7.82 22.32 -60.35
C LYS A 43 7.11 21.10 -59.77
N LYS A 44 6.78 20.08 -60.59
CA LYS A 44 6.16 18.82 -60.10
C LYS A 44 7.11 18.07 -59.15
N TYR A 45 8.37 17.96 -59.50
CA TYR A 45 9.36 17.31 -58.59
C TYR A 45 9.57 18.07 -57.30
N LYS A 46 9.59 19.39 -57.29
CA LYS A 46 9.65 20.20 -56.07
C LYS A 46 8.44 19.96 -55.18
N GLN A 47 7.23 19.88 -55.77
CA GLN A 47 6.03 19.57 -54.99
C GLN A 47 6.06 18.14 -54.41
N GLN A 48 6.54 17.16 -55.20
CA GLN A 48 6.67 15.80 -54.70
C GLN A 48 7.71 15.70 -53.56
N ILE A 49 8.85 16.39 -53.69
CA ILE A 49 9.88 16.44 -52.62
C ILE A 49 9.25 17.06 -51.33
N SER A 50 8.56 18.19 -51.45
CA SER A 50 7.93 18.82 -50.25
C SER A 50 6.87 17.96 -49.58
N LEU A 51 6.10 17.17 -50.36
CA LEU A 51 5.14 16.21 -49.81
C LEU A 51 5.86 15.05 -49.11
N LEU A 52 6.86 14.49 -49.74
CA LEU A 52 7.65 13.40 -49.11
C LEU A 52 8.43 13.86 -47.88
N GLU A 53 8.95 15.07 -47.87
CA GLU A 53 9.57 15.67 -46.68
C GLU A 53 8.54 15.84 -45.55
N ALA A 54 7.34 16.34 -45.85
CA ALA A 54 6.29 16.45 -44.87
C ALA A 54 5.80 15.10 -44.33
N GLU A 55 5.72 14.07 -45.17
CA GLU A 55 5.41 12.70 -44.76
C GLU A 55 6.53 12.10 -43.91
N ALA A 56 7.78 12.31 -44.28
CA ALA A 56 8.93 11.85 -43.51
C ALA A 56 9.02 12.51 -42.14
N GLU A 57 8.65 13.80 -42.03
CA GLU A 57 8.59 14.51 -40.76
C GLU A 57 7.46 13.98 -39.86
N LYS A 58 6.29 13.75 -40.43
CA LYS A 58 5.17 13.12 -39.70
C LYS A 58 5.53 11.72 -39.18
N GLN A 59 6.18 10.92 -40.02
CA GLN A 59 6.63 9.58 -39.59
C GLN A 59 7.69 9.64 -38.50
N LYS A 60 8.60 10.63 -38.56
CA LYS A 60 9.57 10.85 -37.47
C LYS A 60 8.89 11.20 -36.16
N ASP A 61 7.92 12.11 -36.19
CA ASP A 61 7.14 12.52 -35.02
C ASP A 61 6.35 11.34 -34.43
N GLU A 62 5.74 10.52 -35.30
CA GLU A 62 5.05 9.30 -34.87
C GLU A 62 6.01 8.30 -34.20
N VAL A 63 7.17 8.07 -34.80
CA VAL A 63 8.19 7.18 -34.23
C VAL A 63 8.67 7.69 -32.89
N GLU A 64 8.88 9.01 -32.75
CA GLU A 64 9.26 9.60 -31.47
C GLU A 64 8.15 9.49 -30.42
N ALA A 65 6.91 9.73 -30.79
CA ALA A 65 5.75 9.53 -29.92
C ALA A 65 5.63 8.07 -29.47
N TRP A 66 5.83 7.11 -30.38
CA TRP A 66 5.83 5.68 -30.03
C TRP A 66 7.02 5.28 -29.16
N LYS A 67 8.20 5.82 -29.38
CA LYS A 67 9.35 5.61 -28.48
C LYS A 67 9.06 6.12 -27.09
N ASN A 68 8.50 7.31 -26.96
CA ASN A 68 8.14 7.88 -25.65
C ASN A 68 7.08 7.02 -24.93
N LYS A 69 6.04 6.58 -25.63
CA LYS A 69 5.04 5.64 -25.09
C LYS A 69 5.67 4.31 -24.67
N TYR A 70 6.60 3.79 -25.46
CA TYR A 70 7.33 2.55 -25.13
C TYR A 70 8.15 2.71 -23.85
N TYR A 71 8.93 3.78 -23.72
CA TYR A 71 9.72 4.02 -22.51
C TYR A 71 8.84 4.22 -21.27
N GLN A 72 7.73 4.93 -21.43
CA GLN A 72 6.75 5.09 -20.35
C GLN A 72 6.16 3.75 -19.94
N ALA A 73 5.67 2.95 -20.87
CA ALA A 73 5.12 1.63 -20.60
C ALA A 73 6.16 0.69 -19.96
N TYR A 74 7.43 0.77 -20.39
CA TYR A 74 8.50 0.00 -19.80
C TYR A 74 8.79 0.42 -18.35
N ALA A 75 8.81 1.72 -18.07
CA ALA A 75 8.98 2.23 -16.71
C ALA A 75 7.81 1.82 -15.79
N ASP A 76 6.58 1.89 -16.30
CA ASP A 76 5.38 1.47 -15.57
C ASP A 76 5.40 -0.04 -15.28
N LEU A 77 5.86 -0.84 -16.23
CA LEU A 77 6.04 -2.29 -16.06
C LEU A 77 7.09 -2.61 -14.98
N ASP A 78 8.22 -1.92 -14.98
CA ASP A 78 9.27 -2.12 -13.97
C ASP A 78 8.77 -1.70 -12.56
N ASN A 79 8.06 -0.58 -12.46
CA ASN A 79 7.43 -0.13 -11.23
C ASN A 79 6.38 -1.14 -10.71
N THR A 80 5.53 -1.63 -11.61
CA THR A 80 4.53 -2.65 -11.29
C THR A 80 5.19 -3.94 -10.82
N ARG A 81 6.24 -4.39 -11.50
CA ARG A 81 7.00 -5.59 -11.09
C ARG A 81 7.60 -5.44 -9.70
N LYS A 82 8.20 -4.28 -9.40
CA LYS A 82 8.76 -3.99 -8.06
C LYS A 82 7.68 -3.94 -6.98
N SER A 83 6.50 -3.38 -7.28
CA SER A 83 5.35 -3.36 -6.36
C SER A 83 4.84 -4.76 -6.07
N LEU A 84 4.60 -5.56 -7.11
CA LEU A 84 4.15 -6.95 -6.97
C LEU A 84 5.15 -7.81 -6.19
N GLN A 85 6.45 -7.59 -6.38
CA GLN A 85 7.46 -8.31 -5.61
C GLN A 85 7.36 -7.98 -4.12
N LYS A 86 7.25 -6.69 -3.75
CA LYS A 86 7.06 -6.25 -2.36
C LYS A 86 5.75 -6.77 -1.76
N GLU A 87 4.68 -6.76 -2.52
CA GLU A 87 3.39 -7.32 -2.11
C GLU A 87 3.50 -8.82 -1.85
N HIS A 88 4.15 -9.55 -2.75
CA HIS A 88 4.38 -10.99 -2.60
C HIS A 88 5.21 -11.32 -1.35
N GLU A 89 6.30 -10.60 -1.10
CA GLU A 89 7.09 -10.72 0.13
C GLU A 89 6.24 -10.45 1.38
N THR A 90 5.37 -9.43 1.32
CA THR A 90 4.44 -9.09 2.41
C THR A 90 3.41 -10.20 2.65
N ILE A 91 2.83 -10.74 1.58
CA ILE A 91 1.88 -11.86 1.67
C ILE A 91 2.55 -13.09 2.28
N LEU A 92 3.76 -13.44 1.83
CA LEU A 92 4.53 -14.55 2.41
C LEU A 92 4.87 -14.31 3.88
N LYS A 93 5.21 -13.07 4.24
CA LYS A 93 5.57 -12.67 5.61
C LYS A 93 4.39 -12.86 6.59
N TYR A 94 3.16 -12.58 6.14
CA TYR A 94 1.96 -12.60 6.99
C TYR A 94 0.94 -13.69 6.62
N ARG A 95 1.36 -14.71 5.85
CA ARG A 95 0.48 -15.78 5.37
C ARG A 95 -0.31 -16.50 6.45
N SER A 96 0.28 -16.67 7.64
CA SER A 96 -0.34 -17.37 8.78
C SER A 96 -1.35 -16.51 9.54
N GLN A 97 -1.41 -15.18 9.30
CA GLN A 97 -2.27 -14.27 10.03
C GLN A 97 -3.74 -14.71 10.03
N GLY A 98 -4.32 -14.97 8.85
CA GLY A 98 -5.74 -15.31 8.74
C GLY A 98 -6.12 -16.66 9.37
N PHE A 99 -5.18 -17.60 9.43
CA PHE A 99 -5.38 -18.85 10.15
C PHE A 99 -5.36 -18.62 11.66
N VAL A 100 -4.37 -17.86 12.13
CA VAL A 100 -4.22 -17.54 13.57
C VAL A 100 -5.43 -16.78 14.07
N GLU A 101 -5.91 -15.74 13.37
CA GLU A 101 -7.11 -14.99 13.75
C GLU A 101 -8.32 -15.88 14.02
N LYS A 102 -8.50 -16.92 13.19
CA LYS A 102 -9.58 -17.89 13.35
C LYS A 102 -9.34 -18.88 14.49
N LEU A 103 -8.10 -19.12 14.87
CA LEU A 103 -7.72 -20.03 15.95
C LEU A 103 -7.83 -19.34 17.34
N LEU A 104 -7.66 -18.01 17.42
CA LEU A 104 -7.65 -17.27 18.68
C LEU A 104 -8.86 -17.52 19.58
N PRO A 105 -10.12 -17.57 19.09
CA PRO A 105 -11.27 -17.83 19.95
C PRO A 105 -11.21 -19.19 20.64
N ALA A 106 -10.65 -20.21 19.98
CA ALA A 106 -10.49 -21.52 20.59
C ALA A 106 -9.43 -21.49 21.71
N LEU A 107 -8.31 -20.76 21.49
CA LEU A 107 -7.29 -20.59 22.50
C LEU A 107 -7.80 -19.79 23.71
N ASP A 108 -8.60 -18.75 23.50
CA ASP A 108 -9.24 -17.99 24.55
C ASP A 108 -10.18 -18.89 25.39
N SER A 109 -10.94 -19.78 24.74
CA SER A 109 -11.81 -20.75 25.43
C SER A 109 -11.01 -21.71 26.33
N PHE A 110 -9.83 -22.15 25.87
CA PHE A 110 -8.92 -22.92 26.72
C PHE A 110 -8.43 -22.13 27.93
N GLN A 111 -8.05 -20.86 27.73
CA GLN A 111 -7.59 -20.00 28.85
C GLN A 111 -8.71 -19.81 29.88
N MET A 112 -9.94 -19.56 29.43
CA MET A 112 -11.11 -19.45 30.33
C MET A 112 -11.35 -20.75 31.11
N ALA A 113 -11.24 -21.91 30.42
CA ALA A 113 -11.38 -23.21 31.09
C ALA A 113 -10.29 -23.46 32.16
N PHE A 114 -9.06 -22.98 31.92
CA PHE A 114 -7.94 -23.12 32.86
C PHE A 114 -8.00 -22.14 34.05
N ALA A 115 -8.77 -21.06 33.94
CA ALA A 115 -8.93 -20.09 35.02
C ALA A 115 -9.73 -20.67 36.20
N VAL A 116 -10.52 -21.73 35.94
CA VAL A 116 -11.32 -22.40 36.97
C VAL A 116 -10.50 -23.57 37.53
N GLU A 117 -10.15 -23.52 38.82
CA GLU A 117 -9.44 -24.64 39.46
C GLU A 117 -10.40 -25.78 39.77
N PRO A 118 -10.12 -27.01 39.28
CA PRO A 118 -10.97 -28.17 39.56
C PRO A 118 -10.82 -28.62 41.03
N LYS A 119 -11.92 -28.93 41.67
CA LYS A 119 -11.95 -29.40 43.07
C LYS A 119 -11.60 -30.89 43.19
N GLU A 120 -11.87 -31.67 42.13
CA GLU A 120 -11.64 -33.12 42.12
C GLU A 120 -10.25 -33.46 41.53
N GLU A 121 -9.55 -34.38 42.14
CA GLU A 121 -8.18 -34.78 41.74
C GLU A 121 -8.17 -35.41 40.32
N ASN A 122 -9.15 -36.22 39.99
CA ASN A 122 -9.27 -36.79 38.66
C ASN A 122 -9.43 -35.71 37.57
N VAL A 123 -10.24 -34.71 37.82
CA VAL A 123 -10.45 -33.58 36.88
C VAL A 123 -9.16 -32.74 36.76
N ARG A 124 -8.43 -32.59 37.87
CA ARG A 124 -7.11 -31.89 37.87
C ARG A 124 -6.13 -32.55 36.92
N ASN A 125 -6.05 -33.90 36.91
CA ASN A 125 -5.15 -34.62 36.01
C ASN A 125 -5.54 -34.43 34.53
N TYR A 126 -6.83 -34.44 34.20
CA TYR A 126 -7.29 -34.12 32.85
C TYR A 126 -6.95 -32.69 32.43
N VAL A 127 -7.19 -31.71 33.30
CA VAL A 127 -6.85 -30.28 33.03
C VAL A 127 -5.34 -30.13 32.81
N GLN A 128 -4.50 -30.87 33.56
CA GLN A 128 -3.06 -30.82 33.36
C GLN A 128 -2.67 -31.38 31.98
N GLY A 129 -3.33 -32.44 31.51
CA GLY A 129 -3.14 -32.96 30.14
C GLY A 129 -3.50 -31.90 29.07
N PHE A 130 -4.62 -31.21 29.24
CA PHE A 130 -5.00 -30.12 28.31
C PHE A 130 -4.05 -28.93 28.37
N LYS A 131 -3.51 -28.57 29.55
CA LYS A 131 -2.48 -27.54 29.67
C LYS A 131 -1.20 -27.89 28.87
N MET A 132 -0.84 -29.17 28.85
CA MET A 132 0.31 -29.65 28.04
C MET A 132 0.02 -29.49 26.53
N ILE A 133 -1.19 -29.83 26.08
CA ILE A 133 -1.59 -29.61 24.69
C ILE A 133 -1.59 -28.12 24.34
N TYR A 134 -2.14 -27.27 25.22
CA TYR A 134 -2.14 -25.83 25.05
C TYR A 134 -0.72 -25.27 24.95
N SER A 135 0.22 -25.74 25.74
CA SER A 135 1.62 -25.32 25.67
C SER A 135 2.28 -25.67 24.33
N GLN A 136 1.86 -26.78 23.69
CA GLN A 136 2.33 -27.14 22.34
C GLN A 136 1.80 -26.16 21.28
N PHE A 137 0.53 -25.69 21.42
CA PHE A 137 0.02 -24.64 20.56
C PHE A 137 0.77 -23.31 20.76
N GLU A 138 1.05 -22.93 22.00
CA GLU A 138 1.87 -21.73 22.28
C GLU A 138 3.27 -21.85 21.67
N GLN A 139 3.88 -23.03 21.72
CA GLN A 139 5.19 -23.25 21.11
C GLN A 139 5.11 -23.14 19.59
N ALA A 140 4.15 -23.79 18.95
CA ALA A 140 3.95 -23.70 17.51
C ALA A 140 3.68 -22.25 17.03
N MET A 141 2.97 -21.45 17.82
CA MET A 141 2.79 -20.04 17.53
C MET A 141 4.09 -19.24 17.65
N LYS A 142 4.92 -19.52 18.66
CA LYS A 142 6.24 -18.90 18.79
C LYS A 142 7.16 -19.24 17.62
N ASP A 143 7.13 -20.49 17.14
CA ASP A 143 7.92 -20.93 15.99
C ASP A 143 7.52 -20.17 14.70
N GLU A 144 6.24 -19.79 14.57
CA GLU A 144 5.73 -18.90 13.50
C GLU A 144 5.98 -17.41 13.78
N ASN A 145 6.75 -17.06 14.82
CA ASN A 145 7.02 -15.68 15.25
C ASN A 145 5.79 -14.89 15.70
N ILE A 146 4.84 -15.59 16.34
CA ILE A 146 3.72 -14.96 17.02
C ILE A 146 4.09 -14.74 18.48
N THR A 147 4.00 -13.50 18.93
CA THR A 147 4.26 -13.10 20.31
C THR A 147 2.98 -12.75 21.03
N PHE A 148 2.90 -13.09 22.32
CA PHE A 148 1.77 -12.76 23.17
C PHE A 148 1.93 -11.36 23.74
N ILE A 149 0.85 -10.62 23.79
CA ILE A 149 0.74 -9.35 24.48
C ILE A 149 -0.11 -9.62 25.71
N ASN A 150 0.54 -9.69 26.87
CA ASN A 150 -0.11 -9.93 28.16
C ASN A 150 0.39 -8.87 29.13
N PRO A 151 -0.25 -7.69 29.16
CA PRO A 151 0.16 -6.63 30.08
C PRO A 151 0.08 -7.08 31.52
N GLU A 152 0.96 -6.56 32.35
CA GLU A 152 0.91 -6.81 33.80
C GLU A 152 -0.13 -5.90 34.49
N ILE A 153 -0.70 -6.36 35.59
CA ILE A 153 -1.59 -5.54 36.40
C ILE A 153 -0.78 -4.35 36.96
N GLY A 154 -1.30 -3.13 36.77
CA GLY A 154 -0.60 -1.88 37.12
C GLY A 154 0.26 -1.28 36.02
N GLU A 155 0.43 -1.96 34.86
CA GLU A 155 1.11 -1.40 33.68
C GLU A 155 0.31 -0.22 33.10
N GLU A 156 0.99 0.77 32.53
CA GLU A 156 0.33 1.88 31.84
C GLU A 156 -0.41 1.40 30.58
N PHE A 157 -1.60 1.93 30.36
CA PHE A 157 -2.39 1.60 29.18
C PHE A 157 -1.75 2.16 27.91
N ASP A 158 -1.44 1.26 26.98
CA ASP A 158 -0.88 1.58 25.65
C ASP A 158 -1.92 1.26 24.56
N SER A 159 -2.50 2.29 23.99
CA SER A 159 -3.53 2.17 22.93
C SER A 159 -3.01 1.51 21.63
N SER A 160 -1.68 1.43 21.43
CA SER A 160 -1.09 0.78 20.26
C SER A 160 -1.18 -0.74 20.30
N ARG A 161 -1.27 -1.33 21.50
CA ARG A 161 -1.27 -2.79 21.74
C ARG A 161 -2.36 -3.31 22.66
N MET A 162 -3.11 -2.40 23.31
CA MET A 162 -4.18 -2.71 24.25
C MET A 162 -5.48 -2.04 23.81
N HIS A 163 -6.61 -2.66 24.17
CA HIS A 163 -7.95 -2.13 23.98
C HIS A 163 -8.71 -2.17 25.31
N ALA A 164 -9.07 -1.01 25.83
CA ALA A 164 -9.86 -0.92 27.07
C ALA A 164 -11.31 -1.28 26.76
N ILE A 165 -11.82 -2.32 27.42
CA ILE A 165 -13.21 -2.78 27.29
C ILE A 165 -14.10 -2.24 28.42
N GLN A 166 -13.51 -1.94 29.57
CA GLN A 166 -14.21 -1.46 30.74
C GLN A 166 -13.27 -0.60 31.59
N THR A 167 -13.84 0.33 32.33
CA THR A 167 -13.15 1.12 33.35
C THR A 167 -13.68 0.72 34.74
N VAL A 168 -12.76 0.65 35.71
CA VAL A 168 -13.06 0.44 37.11
C VAL A 168 -12.45 1.55 37.94
N ASP A 169 -13.07 1.87 39.08
CA ASP A 169 -12.52 2.87 39.98
C ASP A 169 -11.20 2.38 40.59
N GLY A 170 -10.20 3.24 40.58
CA GLY A 170 -8.86 2.92 41.10
C GLY A 170 -8.13 4.15 41.59
N ASP A 171 -7.01 3.93 42.27
CA ASP A 171 -6.20 5.02 42.85
C ASP A 171 -5.42 5.81 41.80
N GLU A 172 -5.05 5.16 40.70
CA GLU A 172 -4.32 5.75 39.60
C GLU A 172 -5.10 5.62 38.28
N ASP A 173 -5.06 6.67 37.48
CA ASP A 173 -5.78 6.73 36.19
C ASP A 173 -4.94 6.10 35.07
N GLY A 174 -5.60 5.37 34.16
CA GLY A 174 -4.95 4.84 32.96
C GLY A 174 -4.07 3.62 33.18
N LYS A 175 -4.22 2.90 34.30
CA LYS A 175 -3.49 1.64 34.53
C LYS A 175 -4.34 0.41 34.23
N VAL A 176 -3.67 -0.68 33.88
CA VAL A 176 -4.32 -1.97 33.66
C VAL A 176 -4.73 -2.57 35.01
N ALA A 177 -6.06 -2.68 35.23
CA ALA A 177 -6.61 -3.35 36.39
C ALA A 177 -6.68 -4.87 36.22
N ASN A 178 -7.02 -5.33 35.02
CA ASN A 178 -7.09 -6.76 34.72
C ASN A 178 -6.99 -6.98 33.19
N VAL A 179 -6.53 -8.17 32.80
CA VAL A 179 -6.48 -8.61 31.40
C VAL A 179 -7.60 -9.61 31.16
N TYR A 180 -8.55 -9.22 30.33
CA TYR A 180 -9.69 -10.08 29.98
C TYR A 180 -9.33 -11.08 28.89
N VAL A 181 -8.63 -10.62 27.82
CA VAL A 181 -8.21 -11.44 26.70
C VAL A 181 -6.79 -11.01 26.30
N ARG A 182 -5.90 -11.97 26.09
CA ARG A 182 -4.53 -11.70 25.63
C ARG A 182 -4.49 -11.17 24.20
N GLY A 183 -3.58 -10.26 23.93
CA GLY A 183 -3.28 -9.80 22.57
C GLY A 183 -2.27 -10.70 21.87
N TYR A 184 -2.19 -10.55 20.55
CA TYR A 184 -1.26 -11.33 19.73
C TYR A 184 -0.68 -10.46 18.63
N LYS A 185 0.62 -10.63 18.39
CA LYS A 185 1.39 -9.93 17.37
C LYS A 185 2.17 -10.93 16.52
N LEU A 186 2.06 -10.83 15.20
CA LEU A 186 2.82 -11.64 14.25
C LEU A 186 3.97 -10.79 13.71
N LYS A 187 5.19 -11.12 14.09
CA LYS A 187 6.39 -10.34 13.77
C LYS A 187 6.22 -8.88 14.22
N ASP A 188 6.07 -7.97 13.29
CA ASP A 188 5.86 -6.52 13.49
C ASP A 188 4.40 -6.08 13.42
N ARG A 189 3.48 -6.97 12.98
CA ARG A 189 2.06 -6.65 12.78
C ARG A 189 1.21 -7.12 13.94
N LEU A 190 0.40 -6.21 14.49
CA LEU A 190 -0.61 -6.54 15.51
C LEU A 190 -1.75 -7.33 14.85
N ILE A 191 -2.03 -8.55 15.36
CA ILE A 191 -3.16 -9.38 14.94
C ILE A 191 -4.40 -8.95 15.74
N ARG A 192 -4.27 -8.93 17.07
CA ARG A 192 -5.34 -8.55 17.98
C ARG A 192 -4.74 -7.85 19.20
N PRO A 193 -5.27 -6.68 19.61
CA PRO A 193 -4.86 -6.03 20.85
C PRO A 193 -5.26 -6.86 22.06
N ALA A 194 -4.57 -6.69 23.18
CA ALA A 194 -5.00 -7.24 24.45
C ALA A 194 -6.25 -6.48 24.94
N MET A 195 -7.28 -7.20 25.35
CA MET A 195 -8.47 -6.60 25.93
C MET A 195 -8.28 -6.46 27.43
N VAL A 196 -8.26 -5.23 27.91
CA VAL A 196 -7.93 -4.91 29.31
C VAL A 196 -9.03 -4.09 29.97
N ILE A 197 -9.10 -4.21 31.28
CA ILE A 197 -9.87 -3.32 32.15
C ILE A 197 -8.88 -2.30 32.67
N VAL A 198 -9.20 -1.01 32.55
CA VAL A 198 -8.34 0.08 33.01
C VAL A 198 -8.91 0.77 34.24
N THR A 199 -8.05 1.29 35.07
CA THR A 199 -8.46 2.09 36.23
C THR A 199 -8.77 3.51 35.79
N LYS A 200 -9.84 4.10 36.37
CA LYS A 200 -10.15 5.51 36.28
C LYS A 200 -10.33 6.06 37.71
N LYS A 201 -9.71 7.20 37.95
CA LYS A 201 -9.89 7.86 39.26
C LYS A 201 -11.29 8.44 39.34
N PRO A 202 -12.07 8.15 40.40
CA PRO A 202 -13.41 8.70 40.59
C PRO A 202 -13.37 10.23 40.56
N GLU A 203 -14.33 10.85 39.88
CA GLU A 203 -14.41 12.32 39.73
C GLU A 203 -14.60 13.03 41.10
N GLU A 204 -15.24 12.37 42.08
CA GLU A 204 -15.39 12.89 43.45
C GLU A 204 -14.04 13.18 44.12
N LYS A 205 -13.06 12.28 44.00
CA LYS A 205 -11.70 12.50 44.53
C LYS A 205 -10.90 13.58 43.80
N GLN A 206 -11.29 13.92 42.55
CA GLN A 206 -10.69 15.05 41.83
C GLN A 206 -11.32 16.37 42.26
N ALA A 207 -12.63 16.40 42.60
CA ALA A 207 -13.30 17.57 43.12
C ALA A 207 -12.77 17.96 44.50
N GLU A 208 -12.58 16.99 45.41
CA GLU A 208 -11.99 17.22 46.74
C GLU A 208 -10.56 17.77 46.66
N LYS A 209 -9.71 17.23 45.77
CA LYS A 209 -8.36 17.77 45.60
C LYS A 209 -8.33 19.16 44.99
N ILE A 210 -9.30 19.50 44.13
CA ILE A 210 -9.41 20.82 43.56
C ILE A 210 -9.89 21.83 44.61
N GLU A 211 -10.79 21.43 45.51
CA GLU A 211 -11.27 22.24 46.63
C GLU A 211 -10.17 22.46 47.68
N GLU A 212 -9.42 21.41 48.07
CA GLU A 212 -8.27 21.57 48.99
C GLU A 212 -7.20 22.49 48.41
N VAL A 213 -6.89 22.41 47.12
CA VAL A 213 -5.90 23.29 46.46
C VAL A 213 -6.41 24.73 46.36
N LYS A 214 -7.74 24.95 46.23
CA LYS A 214 -8.32 26.30 46.24
C LYS A 214 -8.32 26.90 47.65
N GLU A 215 -8.73 26.16 48.68
CA GLU A 215 -8.67 26.61 50.07
C GLU A 215 -7.24 26.95 50.53
N VAL A 216 -6.25 26.14 50.14
CA VAL A 216 -4.83 26.44 50.46
C VAL A 216 -4.30 27.67 49.75
N LYS A 217 -4.84 28.02 48.58
CA LYS A 217 -4.46 29.26 47.84
C LYS A 217 -5.16 30.50 48.47
N GLU A 218 -6.45 30.42 48.80
CA GLU A 218 -7.17 31.50 49.43
C GLU A 218 -6.55 31.88 50.81
N VAL A 219 -6.21 30.86 51.64
CA VAL A 219 -5.56 31.08 52.94
C VAL A 219 -4.15 31.67 52.82
N LYS A 220 -3.48 31.48 51.68
CA LYS A 220 -2.18 32.11 51.42
C LYS A 220 -2.30 33.53 50.91
N GLU A 221 -3.30 33.87 50.12
CA GLU A 221 -3.56 35.25 49.66
C GLU A 221 -4.03 36.12 50.78
N ASP A 222 -4.92 35.64 51.69
CA ASP A 222 -5.36 36.41 52.85
C ASP A 222 -4.21 36.73 53.84
N LYS A 223 -3.24 35.84 53.98
CA LYS A 223 -2.05 36.07 54.83
C LYS A 223 -1.04 37.05 54.23
N GLU A 224 -0.99 37.22 52.92
CA GLU A 224 -0.15 38.23 52.28
C GLU A 224 -0.78 39.62 52.28
N VAL A 225 -2.11 39.75 52.43
CA VAL A 225 -2.82 41.01 52.49
C VAL A 225 -2.76 41.61 53.91
N GLU A 226 -2.71 40.77 54.98
CA GLU A 226 -2.59 41.26 56.38
C GLU A 226 -1.18 41.67 56.79
N SER A 227 -0.16 41.39 55.92
CA SER A 227 1.27 41.70 56.26
C SER A 227 1.78 42.97 55.52
N LYS A 228 0.92 43.80 54.93
CA LYS A 228 1.24 45.12 54.36
C LYS A 228 0.48 46.20 55.06
#